data_5f6121d8790ffba50d0a3d7a2d68a93b
#
_entry.id   5f6121d8790ffba50d0a3d7a2d68a93b
#
_cell.length_a   1.000
_cell.length_b   1.000
_cell.length_c   1.000
_cell.angle_alpha   90.00
_cell.angle_beta   90.00
_cell.angle_gamma   90.00
#
_symmetry.space_group_name_H-M   'P 1'
#
loop_
_entity.id
_entity.type
_entity.pdbx_description
1 polymer ?
#
loop_
_entity_poly.entity_id
_entity_poly.type
_entity_poly.pdbx_seq_one_letter_code
_entity_poly.pdbx_strand_id
1 'polypeptide(L)'
;MKYDIHYGGTAYITGSVPTMIKKDISNLIFIGLGLMCGILVLNIRNVFSVFLIFSIIIQSLIVMAGVMGWITYYTGSKYFYFTIINSSMPIILLTIANSDGVHFVTRFFKEMRSGKDTRQAISASIDKLLMPIFLTSITTISAFLALYFAPINQLLGYGVCLSIGILYAFILSVTFLPAAISVSYTHLTLPTTGIV
;
A
#
# COMPACT_ATOMS: atom_id res chain seq x y z
N MET A 1 -4.24 -14.55 -49.75
CA MET A 1 -4.29 -15.24 -48.43
C MET A 1 -3.26 -14.59 -47.53
N LYS A 2 -3.65 -13.95 -46.42
CA LYS A 2 -2.76 -13.51 -45.37
C LYS A 2 -2.58 -14.71 -44.42
N TYR A 3 -1.36 -15.19 -44.29
CA TYR A 3 -1.02 -16.24 -43.34
C TYR A 3 -0.68 -15.54 -42.01
N ASP A 4 -1.37 -15.88 -40.94
CA ASP A 4 -0.99 -15.48 -39.59
C ASP A 4 0.16 -16.41 -39.11
N ILE A 5 1.35 -15.84 -38.98
CA ILE A 5 2.52 -16.59 -38.53
C ILE A 5 2.57 -16.49 -37.01
N HIS A 6 2.45 -17.63 -36.33
CA HIS A 6 2.59 -17.75 -34.90
C HIS A 6 4.00 -18.20 -34.53
N TYR A 7 4.69 -17.41 -33.71
CA TYR A 7 6.00 -17.75 -33.19
C TYR A 7 5.84 -18.48 -31.86
N GLY A 8 6.59 -19.58 -31.67
CA GLY A 8 6.60 -20.36 -30.45
C GLY A 8 8.02 -20.81 -30.10
N GLY A 9 8.18 -21.28 -28.87
CA GLY A 9 9.43 -21.81 -28.35
C GLY A 9 10.04 -20.97 -27.23
N THR A 10 10.99 -21.56 -26.50
CA THR A 10 11.59 -20.99 -25.28
C THR A 10 12.23 -19.63 -25.54
N ALA A 11 12.92 -19.46 -26.67
CA ALA A 11 13.57 -18.19 -27.03
C ALA A 11 12.56 -17.05 -27.22
N TYR A 12 11.41 -17.32 -27.87
CA TYR A 12 10.34 -16.35 -28.04
C TYR A 12 9.68 -15.99 -26.71
N ILE A 13 9.39 -16.99 -25.88
CA ILE A 13 8.81 -16.80 -24.56
C ILE A 13 9.74 -15.95 -23.68
N THR A 14 11.02 -16.28 -23.62
CA THR A 14 12.00 -15.54 -22.80
C THR A 14 12.18 -14.08 -23.26
N GLY A 15 12.06 -13.82 -24.55
CA GLY A 15 12.22 -12.47 -25.10
C GLY A 15 10.94 -11.60 -25.04
N SER A 16 9.76 -12.18 -25.30
CA SER A 16 8.50 -11.43 -25.43
C SER A 16 7.70 -11.33 -24.12
N VAL A 17 7.71 -12.38 -23.29
CA VAL A 17 6.92 -12.40 -22.06
C VAL A 17 7.28 -11.29 -21.08
N PRO A 18 8.55 -10.93 -20.82
CA PRO A 18 8.89 -9.85 -19.91
C PRO A 18 8.33 -8.49 -20.32
N THR A 19 8.34 -8.20 -21.63
CA THR A 19 7.81 -6.94 -22.15
C THR A 19 6.29 -6.86 -22.10
N MET A 20 5.61 -7.97 -22.38
CA MET A 20 4.15 -8.08 -22.24
C MET A 20 3.72 -7.93 -20.79
N ILE A 21 4.35 -8.67 -19.87
CA ILE A 21 4.06 -8.61 -18.44
C ILE A 21 4.28 -7.20 -17.90
N LYS A 22 5.38 -6.52 -18.28
CA LYS A 22 5.64 -5.14 -17.84
C LYS A 22 4.53 -4.19 -18.24
N LYS A 23 4.00 -4.31 -19.45
CA LYS A 23 2.90 -3.48 -19.97
C LYS A 23 1.60 -3.79 -19.22
N ASP A 24 1.28 -5.07 -19.06
CA ASP A 24 0.04 -5.50 -18.40
C ASP A 24 0.02 -5.11 -16.92
N ILE A 25 1.13 -5.27 -16.21
CA ILE A 25 1.26 -4.85 -14.81
C ILE A 25 1.11 -3.33 -14.68
N SER A 26 1.74 -2.55 -15.56
CA SER A 26 1.58 -1.10 -15.55
C SER A 26 0.10 -0.72 -15.71
N ASN A 27 -0.58 -1.30 -16.67
CA ASN A 27 -2.02 -1.06 -16.89
C ASN A 27 -2.86 -1.48 -15.66
N LEU A 28 -2.58 -2.64 -15.08
CA LEU A 28 -3.28 -3.14 -13.88
C LEU A 28 -3.07 -2.23 -12.68
N ILE A 29 -1.86 -1.68 -12.49
CA ILE A 29 -1.58 -0.72 -11.42
C ILE A 29 -2.42 0.55 -11.62
N PHE A 30 -2.45 1.12 -12.82
CA PHE A 30 -3.22 2.33 -13.08
C PHE A 30 -4.73 2.10 -12.96
N ILE A 31 -5.24 1.00 -13.48
CA ILE A 31 -6.66 0.62 -13.35
C ILE A 31 -7.00 0.36 -11.88
N GLY A 32 -6.14 -0.37 -11.17
CA GLY A 32 -6.32 -0.67 -9.74
C GLY A 32 -6.32 0.60 -8.88
N LEU A 33 -5.37 1.52 -9.12
CA LEU A 33 -5.33 2.83 -8.45
C LEU A 33 -6.57 3.67 -8.75
N GLY A 34 -7.01 3.72 -10.00
CA GLY A 34 -8.21 4.47 -10.40
C GLY A 34 -9.48 3.91 -9.77
N LEU A 35 -9.66 2.60 -9.79
CA LEU A 35 -10.80 1.92 -9.17
C LEU A 35 -10.79 2.10 -7.66
N MET A 36 -9.63 1.93 -7.02
CA MET A 36 -9.45 2.15 -5.59
C MET A 36 -9.78 3.60 -5.20
N CYS A 37 -9.28 4.59 -5.96
CA CYS A 37 -9.58 5.99 -5.74
C CYS A 37 -11.10 6.26 -5.85
N GLY A 38 -11.75 5.73 -6.87
CA GLY A 38 -13.20 5.84 -7.05
C GLY A 38 -13.98 5.28 -5.86
N ILE A 39 -13.66 4.07 -5.42
CA ILE A 39 -14.30 3.44 -4.25
C ILE A 39 -14.05 4.25 -2.97
N LEU A 40 -12.81 4.73 -2.76
CA LEU A 40 -12.47 5.53 -1.59
C LEU A 40 -13.25 6.86 -1.54
N VAL A 41 -13.32 7.57 -2.66
CA VAL A 41 -14.06 8.84 -2.74
C VAL A 41 -15.55 8.62 -2.46
N LEU A 42 -16.14 7.55 -3.01
CA LEU A 42 -17.55 7.21 -2.77
C LEU A 42 -17.82 6.83 -1.30
N ASN A 43 -16.89 6.14 -0.67
CA ASN A 43 -17.04 5.60 0.69
C ASN A 43 -16.77 6.66 1.77
N ILE A 44 -15.66 7.38 1.64
CA ILE A 44 -15.18 8.32 2.65
C ILE A 44 -15.80 9.70 2.45
N ARG A 45 -16.15 10.08 1.20
CA ARG A 45 -16.71 11.40 0.82
C ARG A 45 -15.86 12.59 1.28
N ASN A 46 -14.58 12.38 1.56
CA ASN A 46 -13.62 13.39 1.95
C ASN A 46 -12.32 13.21 1.17
N VAL A 47 -12.09 14.09 0.21
CA VAL A 47 -10.95 14.06 -0.71
C VAL A 47 -9.61 14.14 0.03
N PHE A 48 -9.55 14.91 1.12
CA PHE A 48 -8.33 15.07 1.91
C PHE A 48 -7.89 13.74 2.56
N SER A 49 -8.84 13.03 3.17
CA SER A 49 -8.56 11.72 3.78
C SER A 49 -8.13 10.68 2.74
N VAL A 50 -8.71 10.73 1.53
CA VAL A 50 -8.29 9.88 0.41
C VAL A 50 -6.84 10.20 0.02
N PHE A 51 -6.48 11.49 -0.07
CA PHE A 51 -5.10 11.90 -0.37
C PHE A 51 -4.11 11.42 0.69
N LEU A 52 -4.46 11.45 1.98
CA LEU A 52 -3.61 10.94 3.05
C LEU A 52 -3.36 9.44 2.92
N ILE A 53 -4.40 8.64 2.62
CA ILE A 53 -4.25 7.20 2.40
C ILE A 53 -3.32 6.94 1.21
N PHE A 54 -3.50 7.65 0.10
CA PHE A 54 -2.61 7.56 -1.05
C PHE A 54 -1.16 7.91 -0.71
N SER A 55 -0.94 8.94 0.10
CA SER A 55 0.40 9.32 0.56
C SER A 55 1.10 8.19 1.31
N ILE A 56 0.38 7.49 2.19
CA ILE A 56 0.93 6.31 2.91
C ILE A 56 1.32 5.20 1.93
N ILE A 57 0.46 4.90 0.96
CA ILE A 57 0.69 3.86 -0.03
C ILE A 57 1.94 4.18 -0.85
N ILE A 58 2.04 5.42 -1.37
CA ILE A 58 3.19 5.84 -2.18
C ILE A 58 4.48 5.78 -1.37
N GLN A 59 4.47 6.28 -0.13
CA GLN A 59 5.64 6.22 0.76
C GLN A 59 6.07 4.78 1.02
N SER A 60 5.12 3.89 1.28
CA SER A 60 5.40 2.46 1.53
C SER A 60 5.98 1.76 0.29
N LEU A 61 5.50 2.09 -0.91
CA LEU A 61 6.07 1.61 -2.16
C LEU A 61 7.51 2.10 -2.38
N ILE A 62 7.77 3.38 -2.10
CA ILE A 62 9.11 3.97 -2.22
C ILE A 62 10.07 3.30 -1.25
N VAL A 63 9.67 3.10 0.01
CA VAL A 63 10.51 2.44 1.01
C VAL A 63 10.77 0.99 0.64
N MET A 64 9.75 0.24 0.23
CA MET A 64 9.90 -1.15 -0.21
C MET A 64 10.88 -1.27 -1.38
N ALA A 65 10.72 -0.45 -2.43
CA ALA A 65 11.59 -0.46 -3.59
C ALA A 65 13.00 0.05 -3.25
N GLY A 66 13.10 1.08 -2.41
CA GLY A 66 14.36 1.63 -1.93
C GLY A 66 15.19 0.63 -1.14
N VAL A 67 14.55 -0.08 -0.20
CA VAL A 67 15.21 -1.14 0.59
C VAL A 67 15.68 -2.28 -0.31
N MET A 68 14.86 -2.72 -1.26
CA MET A 68 15.25 -3.75 -2.24
C MET A 68 16.48 -3.32 -3.03
N GLY A 69 16.50 -2.08 -3.55
CA GLY A 69 17.64 -1.53 -4.28
C GLY A 69 18.89 -1.38 -3.40
N TRP A 70 18.71 -0.95 -2.16
CA TRP A 70 19.80 -0.76 -1.21
C TRP A 70 20.46 -2.08 -0.81
N ILE A 71 19.67 -3.09 -0.46
CA ILE A 71 20.19 -4.43 -0.17
C ILE A 71 20.94 -4.99 -1.38
N THR A 72 20.38 -4.86 -2.58
CA THR A 72 21.03 -5.32 -3.82
C THR A 72 22.37 -4.63 -4.04
N TYR A 73 22.45 -3.31 -3.82
CA TYR A 73 23.67 -2.52 -4.00
C TYR A 73 24.78 -2.92 -3.03
N TYR A 74 24.47 -3.06 -1.72
CA TYR A 74 25.47 -3.35 -0.71
C TYR A 74 25.88 -4.83 -0.63
N THR A 75 24.96 -5.74 -0.83
CA THR A 75 25.23 -7.18 -0.68
C THR A 75 25.61 -7.87 -1.99
N GLY A 76 25.30 -7.26 -3.14
CA GLY A 76 25.42 -7.90 -4.45
C GLY A 76 24.56 -9.17 -4.59
N SER A 77 23.61 -9.35 -3.67
CA SER A 77 22.82 -10.57 -3.57
C SER A 77 21.82 -10.69 -4.71
N LYS A 78 21.90 -11.79 -5.46
CA LYS A 78 20.99 -12.11 -6.57
C LYS A 78 19.55 -12.36 -6.10
N TYR A 79 19.32 -12.59 -4.82
CA TYR A 79 17.99 -12.82 -4.23
C TYR A 79 17.08 -11.57 -4.28
N PHE A 80 17.68 -10.38 -4.31
CA PHE A 80 16.97 -9.11 -4.30
C PHE A 80 16.94 -8.41 -5.68
N TYR A 81 17.40 -9.07 -6.73
CA TYR A 81 17.28 -8.50 -8.07
C TYR A 81 15.82 -8.43 -8.49
N PHE A 82 15.48 -7.35 -9.18
CA PHE A 82 14.15 -7.18 -9.72
C PHE A 82 13.87 -8.23 -10.79
N THR A 83 12.90 -9.08 -10.55
CA THR A 83 12.46 -10.15 -11.45
C THR A 83 10.99 -9.94 -11.84
N ILE A 84 10.50 -10.75 -12.77
CA ILE A 84 9.08 -10.73 -13.18
C ILE A 84 8.15 -10.95 -11.98
N ILE A 85 8.54 -11.80 -11.01
CA ILE A 85 7.75 -12.07 -9.81
C ILE A 85 7.58 -10.79 -8.99
N ASN A 86 8.62 -9.98 -8.87
CA ASN A 86 8.61 -8.74 -8.09
C ASN A 86 7.69 -7.66 -8.67
N SER A 87 7.31 -7.79 -9.94
CA SER A 87 6.37 -6.87 -10.59
C SER A 87 4.98 -6.86 -9.95
N SER A 88 4.60 -7.93 -9.22
CA SER A 88 3.33 -8.00 -8.48
C SER A 88 3.36 -7.32 -7.11
N MET A 89 4.56 -7.03 -6.56
CA MET A 89 4.70 -6.40 -5.22
C MET A 89 3.91 -5.10 -5.05
N PRO A 90 3.95 -4.16 -6.01
CA PRO A 90 3.22 -2.90 -5.86
C PRO A 90 1.72 -3.10 -5.72
N ILE A 91 1.12 -4.05 -6.45
CA ILE A 91 -0.32 -4.33 -6.42
C ILE A 91 -0.72 -4.91 -5.06
N ILE A 92 0.09 -5.83 -4.54
CA ILE A 92 -0.15 -6.46 -3.24
C ILE A 92 -0.04 -5.44 -2.11
N LEU A 93 1.06 -4.65 -2.10
CA LEU A 93 1.27 -3.64 -1.07
C LEU A 93 0.19 -2.56 -1.11
N LEU A 94 -0.23 -2.12 -2.30
CA LEU A 94 -1.33 -1.18 -2.50
C LEU A 94 -2.62 -1.67 -1.86
N THR A 95 -2.94 -2.95 -2.06
CA THR A 95 -4.18 -3.54 -1.52
C THR A 95 -4.15 -3.62 0.01
N ILE A 96 -3.02 -4.06 0.60
CA ILE A 96 -2.87 -4.23 2.05
C ILE A 96 -2.81 -2.86 2.74
N ALA A 97 -1.94 -1.96 2.29
CA ALA A 97 -1.77 -0.64 2.88
C ALA A 97 -3.04 0.22 2.82
N ASN A 98 -3.83 0.07 1.73
CA ASN A 98 -5.12 0.74 1.61
C ASN A 98 -6.11 0.30 2.69
N SER A 99 -6.15 -0.98 3.02
CA SER A 99 -7.10 -1.54 3.99
C SER A 99 -6.99 -0.87 5.35
N ASP A 100 -5.78 -0.74 5.89
CA ASP A 100 -5.52 -0.15 7.20
C ASP A 100 -5.94 1.33 7.26
N GLY A 101 -5.59 2.10 6.22
CA GLY A 101 -5.97 3.51 6.11
C GLY A 101 -7.48 3.71 6.04
N VAL A 102 -8.19 2.90 5.25
CA VAL A 102 -9.65 2.96 5.11
C VAL A 102 -10.35 2.65 6.43
N HIS A 103 -9.92 1.59 7.11
CA HIS A 103 -10.50 1.22 8.42
C HIS A 103 -10.34 2.34 9.44
N PHE A 104 -9.15 2.95 9.50
CA PHE A 104 -8.89 4.06 10.42
C PHE A 104 -9.77 5.26 10.10
N VAL A 105 -9.78 5.73 8.86
CA VAL A 105 -10.55 6.92 8.45
C VAL A 105 -12.06 6.70 8.63
N THR A 106 -12.56 5.54 8.25
CA THR A 106 -13.99 5.21 8.42
C THR A 106 -14.37 5.22 9.90
N ARG A 107 -13.52 4.66 10.75
CA ARG A 107 -13.75 4.68 12.20
C ARG A 107 -13.71 6.08 12.77
N PHE A 108 -12.73 6.87 12.39
CA PHE A 108 -12.62 8.27 12.80
C PHE A 108 -13.89 9.06 12.47
N PHE A 109 -14.40 8.98 11.25
CA PHE A 109 -15.65 9.65 10.90
C PHE A 109 -16.86 9.12 11.66
N LYS A 110 -16.90 7.84 12.00
CA LYS A 110 -17.95 7.27 12.84
C LYS A 110 -17.93 7.84 14.24
N GLU A 111 -16.75 7.98 14.86
CA GLU A 111 -16.59 8.58 16.19
C GLU A 111 -16.91 10.09 16.18
N MET A 112 -16.53 10.81 15.11
CA MET A 112 -16.92 12.22 14.92
C MET A 112 -18.44 12.41 14.84
N ARG A 113 -19.14 11.55 14.10
CA ARG A 113 -20.61 11.59 13.99
C ARG A 113 -21.33 11.26 15.30
N SER A 114 -20.66 10.60 16.23
CA SER A 114 -21.20 10.37 17.58
C SER A 114 -21.06 11.55 18.53
N GLY A 115 -20.61 12.72 18.03
CA GLY A 115 -20.50 13.96 18.81
C GLY A 115 -19.18 14.14 19.54
N LYS A 116 -18.17 13.29 19.27
CA LYS A 116 -16.84 13.44 19.87
C LYS A 116 -16.05 14.54 19.17
N ASP A 117 -15.25 15.27 19.95
CA ASP A 117 -14.24 16.16 19.39
C ASP A 117 -13.16 15.41 18.62
N THR A 118 -12.46 16.11 17.71
CA THR A 118 -11.42 15.53 16.83
C THR A 118 -10.41 14.67 17.60
N ARG A 119 -9.92 15.20 18.73
CA ARG A 119 -8.93 14.51 19.57
C ARG A 119 -9.48 13.23 20.21
N GLN A 120 -10.70 13.32 20.72
CA GLN A 120 -11.41 12.18 21.30
C GLN A 120 -11.75 11.12 20.25
N ALA A 121 -12.14 11.53 19.05
CA ALA A 121 -12.44 10.62 17.94
C ALA A 121 -11.19 9.87 17.46
N ILE A 122 -10.03 10.54 17.39
CA ILE A 122 -8.75 9.92 17.05
C ILE A 122 -8.35 8.90 18.11
N SER A 123 -8.35 9.30 19.40
CA SER A 123 -8.00 8.39 20.49
C SER A 123 -8.90 7.15 20.50
N ALA A 124 -10.22 7.34 20.44
CA ALA A 124 -11.18 6.23 20.40
C ALA A 124 -11.02 5.33 19.16
N SER A 125 -10.53 5.87 18.04
CA SER A 125 -10.26 5.09 16.84
C SER A 125 -8.98 4.26 17.00
N ILE A 126 -7.92 4.85 17.53
CA ILE A 126 -6.66 4.15 17.83
C ILE A 126 -6.94 3.01 18.82
N ASP A 127 -7.59 3.29 19.95
CA ASP A 127 -7.85 2.30 20.99
C ASP A 127 -8.60 1.06 20.47
N LYS A 128 -9.49 1.25 19.50
CA LYS A 128 -10.29 0.16 18.92
C LYS A 128 -9.64 -0.56 17.76
N LEU A 129 -8.79 0.11 16.99
CA LEU A 129 -8.25 -0.41 15.75
C LEU A 129 -6.79 -0.85 15.84
N LEU A 130 -6.02 -0.34 16.82
CA LEU A 130 -4.60 -0.64 16.93
C LEU A 130 -4.35 -2.16 16.97
N MET A 131 -5.07 -2.87 17.83
CA MET A 131 -4.88 -4.31 18.00
C MET A 131 -5.31 -5.13 16.76
N PRO A 132 -6.51 -4.91 16.18
CA PRO A 132 -6.87 -5.57 14.93
C PRO A 132 -5.89 -5.30 13.78
N ILE A 133 -5.49 -4.05 13.54
CA ILE A 133 -4.55 -3.70 12.46
C ILE A 133 -3.16 -4.30 12.73
N PHE A 134 -2.69 -4.27 13.98
CA PHE A 134 -1.44 -4.92 14.36
C PHE A 134 -1.47 -6.43 14.08
N LEU A 135 -2.54 -7.13 14.47
CA LEU A 135 -2.68 -8.57 14.24
C LEU A 135 -2.72 -8.91 12.75
N THR A 136 -3.47 -8.16 11.94
CA THR A 136 -3.51 -8.38 10.49
C THR A 136 -2.16 -8.12 9.85
N SER A 137 -1.45 -7.07 10.25
CA SER A 137 -0.14 -6.74 9.73
C SER A 137 0.90 -7.79 10.11
N ILE A 138 0.95 -8.23 11.38
CA ILE A 138 1.94 -9.21 11.83
C ILE A 138 1.71 -10.60 11.21
N THR A 139 0.45 -11.02 11.05
CA THR A 139 0.14 -12.29 10.38
C THR A 139 0.50 -12.24 8.91
N THR A 140 0.27 -11.13 8.23
CA THR A 140 0.62 -10.96 6.82
C THR A 140 2.13 -10.89 6.63
N ILE A 141 2.84 -10.14 7.48
CA ILE A 141 4.31 -10.11 7.51
C ILE A 141 4.87 -11.51 7.71
N SER A 142 4.35 -12.28 8.66
CA SER A 142 4.79 -13.64 8.93
C SER A 142 4.57 -14.56 7.74
N ALA A 143 3.45 -14.42 7.03
CA ALA A 143 3.14 -15.18 5.82
C ALA A 143 4.14 -14.88 4.69
N PHE A 144 4.50 -13.61 4.48
CA PHE A 144 5.51 -13.24 3.48
C PHE A 144 6.92 -13.64 3.89
N LEU A 145 7.27 -13.54 5.18
CA LEU A 145 8.57 -14.02 5.68
C LEU A 145 8.70 -15.54 5.57
N ALA A 146 7.61 -16.31 5.62
CA ALA A 146 7.66 -17.76 5.40
C ALA A 146 8.17 -18.13 3.99
N LEU A 147 8.08 -17.22 3.01
CA LEU A 147 8.68 -17.41 1.68
C LEU A 147 10.22 -17.51 1.71
N TYR A 148 10.84 -17.10 2.81
CA TYR A 148 12.28 -17.31 3.04
C TYR A 148 12.68 -18.78 2.96
N PHE A 149 11.79 -19.69 3.35
CA PHE A 149 12.03 -21.14 3.30
C PHE A 149 11.64 -21.78 1.97
N ALA A 150 11.15 -21.01 1.00
CA ALA A 150 10.80 -21.53 -0.31
C ALA A 150 12.06 -21.95 -1.10
N PRO A 151 11.98 -23.01 -1.90
CA PRO A 151 13.12 -23.49 -2.69
C PRO A 151 13.46 -22.59 -3.89
N ILE A 152 12.75 -21.51 -4.07
CA ILE A 152 12.93 -20.54 -5.17
C ILE A 152 13.60 -19.29 -4.62
N ASN A 153 14.82 -19.04 -5.02
CA ASN A 153 15.64 -17.92 -4.52
C ASN A 153 14.99 -16.54 -4.65
N GLN A 154 14.21 -16.30 -5.70
CA GLN A 154 13.54 -15.01 -5.91
C GLN A 154 12.43 -14.74 -4.89
N LEU A 155 11.81 -15.78 -4.32
CA LEU A 155 10.75 -15.63 -3.32
C LEU A 155 11.29 -15.13 -1.97
N LEU A 156 12.56 -15.38 -1.67
CA LEU A 156 13.20 -14.84 -0.46
C LEU A 156 13.21 -13.32 -0.49
N GLY A 157 13.78 -12.72 -1.53
CA GLY A 157 13.82 -11.25 -1.67
C GLY A 157 12.42 -10.64 -1.76
N TYR A 158 11.52 -11.32 -2.47
CA TYR A 158 10.12 -10.94 -2.59
C TYR A 158 9.43 -10.84 -1.22
N GLY A 159 9.51 -11.91 -0.42
CA GLY A 159 8.88 -11.97 0.90
C GLY A 159 9.44 -10.94 1.88
N VAL A 160 10.75 -10.78 1.93
CA VAL A 160 11.42 -9.81 2.82
C VAL A 160 11.03 -8.37 2.45
N CYS A 161 11.11 -8.01 1.17
CA CYS A 161 10.79 -6.64 0.75
C CYS A 161 9.32 -6.29 0.97
N LEU A 162 8.38 -7.21 0.68
CA LEU A 162 6.96 -7.00 0.98
C LEU A 162 6.71 -6.86 2.48
N SER A 163 7.35 -7.69 3.30
CA SER A 163 7.24 -7.61 4.77
C SER A 163 7.66 -6.24 5.30
N ILE A 164 8.75 -5.68 4.78
CA ILE A 164 9.22 -4.34 5.13
C ILE A 164 8.23 -3.27 4.67
N GLY A 165 7.71 -3.39 3.44
CA GLY A 165 6.69 -2.46 2.92
C GLY A 165 5.42 -2.46 3.77
N ILE A 166 4.92 -3.64 4.17
CA ILE A 166 3.73 -3.79 5.02
C ILE A 166 3.99 -3.23 6.43
N LEU A 167 5.15 -3.54 7.02
CA LEU A 167 5.53 -3.00 8.33
C LEU A 167 5.55 -1.46 8.31
N TYR A 168 6.14 -0.89 7.28
CA TYR A 168 6.20 0.57 7.13
C TYR A 168 4.80 1.17 6.92
N ALA A 169 3.95 0.56 6.10
CA ALA A 169 2.57 0.98 5.91
C ALA A 169 1.78 0.95 7.23
N PHE A 170 1.93 -0.11 8.03
CA PHE A 170 1.34 -0.21 9.37
C PHE A 170 1.78 0.94 10.27
N ILE A 171 3.09 1.20 10.36
CA ILE A 171 3.63 2.29 11.18
C ILE A 171 3.03 3.64 10.76
N LEU A 172 2.97 3.93 9.46
CA LEU A 172 2.39 5.17 8.97
C LEU A 172 0.88 5.26 9.24
N SER A 173 0.16 4.16 9.11
CA SER A 173 -1.29 4.12 9.37
C SER A 173 -1.64 4.41 10.83
N VAL A 174 -0.75 4.04 11.76
CA VAL A 174 -0.97 4.24 13.21
C VAL A 174 -0.38 5.56 13.71
N THR A 175 0.65 6.09 13.06
CA THR A 175 1.34 7.31 13.51
C THR A 175 1.03 8.52 12.62
N PHE A 176 1.39 8.45 11.35
CA PHE A 176 1.24 9.57 10.41
C PHE A 176 -0.20 9.91 10.12
N LEU A 177 -1.06 8.92 9.87
CA LEU A 177 -2.45 9.15 9.49
C LEU A 177 -3.25 9.87 10.60
N PRO A 178 -3.22 9.42 11.88
CA PRO A 178 -3.85 10.13 12.98
C PRO A 178 -3.31 11.55 13.18
N ALA A 179 -1.99 11.72 13.08
CA ALA A 179 -1.35 13.03 13.23
C ALA A 179 -1.78 14.00 12.12
N ALA A 180 -1.76 13.56 10.87
CA ALA A 180 -2.17 14.38 9.73
C ALA A 180 -3.66 14.77 9.78
N ILE A 181 -4.52 13.84 10.19
CA ILE A 181 -5.95 14.12 10.42
C ILE A 181 -6.10 15.14 11.55
N SER A 182 -5.38 14.99 12.67
CA SER A 182 -5.44 15.93 13.79
C SER A 182 -5.10 17.36 13.35
N VAL A 183 -4.01 17.54 12.63
CA VAL A 183 -3.57 18.87 12.16
C VAL A 183 -4.61 19.48 11.20
N SER A 184 -5.11 18.73 10.26
CA SER A 184 -6.03 19.23 9.24
C SER A 184 -7.38 19.62 9.81
N TYR A 185 -7.93 18.83 10.71
CA TYR A 185 -9.23 19.14 11.30
C TYR A 185 -9.18 20.25 12.36
N THR A 186 -8.05 20.45 13.04
CA THR A 186 -7.87 21.59 13.94
C THR A 186 -7.78 22.91 13.17
N HIS A 187 -7.19 22.93 11.99
CA HIS A 187 -7.12 24.13 11.14
C HIS A 187 -8.43 24.44 10.40
N LEU A 188 -9.25 23.43 10.07
CA LEU A 188 -10.54 23.63 9.39
C LEU A 188 -11.67 23.99 10.36
N THR A 189 -11.51 23.76 11.65
CA THR A 189 -12.46 24.10 12.71
C THR A 189 -12.12 25.37 13.46
N LEU A 190 -11.19 26.20 12.96
CA LEU A 190 -11.07 27.57 13.44
C LEU A 190 -12.38 28.28 13.11
N PRO A 191 -13.12 28.78 14.11
CA PRO A 191 -14.44 29.33 13.89
C PRO A 191 -14.35 30.64 13.08
N THR A 192 -15.12 30.69 12.00
CA THR A 192 -15.63 31.96 11.47
C THR A 192 -16.61 32.57 12.49
N THR A 193 -16.21 32.68 13.74
CA THR A 193 -16.93 33.43 14.77
C THR A 193 -16.16 34.70 15.06
N GLY A 194 -16.42 35.70 14.26
CA GLY A 194 -15.84 37.01 14.46
C GLY A 194 -16.33 38.02 13.47
N ILE A 195 -17.66 38.19 13.33
CA ILE A 195 -18.26 39.47 12.99
C ILE A 195 -19.71 39.41 13.54
N VAL A 196 -19.93 39.98 14.68
CA VAL A 196 -21.17 40.65 15.06
C VAL A 196 -20.83 42.11 15.21
#